data_58252a3d10bf0ae0303583e59884c211
#
_entry.id   58252a3d10bf0ae0303583e59884c211
#
_cell.length_a   1.000
_cell.length_b   1.000
_cell.length_c   1.000
_cell.angle_alpha   90.00
_cell.angle_beta   90.00
_cell.angle_gamma   90.00
#
_symmetry.space_group_name_H-M   'P 1'
#
loop_
_entity.id
_entity.type
_entity.pdbx_description
1 polymer ?
#
loop_
_entity_poly.entity_id
_entity_poly.type
_entity_poly.pdbx_seq_one_letter_code
_entity_poly.pdbx_strand_id
1 'polypeptide(L)' 'MLKNRVKELRARNNFTQSDLGKLVGVTRQTIAFIEKGEFSPSITLALKLSKELKEPLEQIFWLEEEIR' A
#
# COMPACT_ATOMS: atom_id res chain seq x y z
N MET A 1 14.51 -5.24 1.32
CA MET A 1 13.76 -4.00 1.09
C MET A 1 12.29 -4.35 0.84
N LEU A 2 11.39 -3.60 1.44
CA LEU A 2 9.96 -3.86 1.24
C LEU A 2 9.50 -3.28 -0.10
N LYS A 3 8.89 -4.10 -0.92
CA LYS A 3 8.30 -3.73 -2.20
C LYS A 3 6.78 -3.77 -2.10
N ASN A 4 6.09 -3.05 -2.97
CA ASN A 4 4.63 -3.04 -2.95
C ASN A 4 4.03 -2.78 -4.33
N ARG A 5 2.73 -3.06 -4.43
CA ARG A 5 1.91 -2.81 -5.62
C ARG A 5 0.74 -1.89 -5.29
N VAL A 6 0.89 -1.04 -4.28
CA VAL A 6 -0.21 -0.18 -3.83
C VAL A 6 -0.70 0.73 -4.96
N LYS A 7 0.22 1.38 -5.67
CA LYS A 7 -0.15 2.28 -6.77
C LYS A 7 -0.93 1.56 -7.86
N GLU A 8 -0.46 0.39 -8.28
CA GLU A 8 -1.12 -0.42 -9.31
C GLU A 8 -2.53 -0.83 -8.87
N LEU A 9 -2.66 -1.34 -7.64
CA LEU A 9 -3.93 -1.82 -7.13
C LEU A 9 -4.90 -0.68 -6.86
N ARG A 10 -4.38 0.47 -6.42
CA ARG A 10 -5.17 1.68 -6.24
C ARG A 10 -5.79 2.11 -7.57
N ALA A 11 -4.97 2.16 -8.63
CA ALA A 11 -5.44 2.53 -9.95
C ALA A 11 -6.48 1.53 -10.47
N ARG A 12 -6.26 0.23 -10.24
CA ARG A 12 -7.21 -0.82 -10.64
C ARG A 12 -8.57 -0.65 -9.98
N ASN A 13 -8.61 -0.13 -8.75
CA ASN A 13 -9.85 0.11 -8.03
C ASN A 13 -10.39 1.53 -8.26
N ASN A 14 -9.80 2.30 -9.15
CA ASN A 14 -10.19 3.67 -9.47
C ASN A 14 -10.14 4.64 -8.28
N PHE A 15 -9.19 4.42 -7.38
CA PHE A 15 -8.98 5.33 -6.26
C PHE A 15 -7.86 6.31 -6.57
N THR A 16 -8.05 7.58 -6.21
CA THR A 16 -6.94 8.53 -6.12
C THR A 16 -6.17 8.25 -4.84
N GLN A 17 -4.98 8.83 -4.70
CA GLN A 17 -4.24 8.74 -3.43
C GLN A 17 -5.05 9.32 -2.27
N SER A 18 -5.79 10.40 -2.53
CA SER A 18 -6.67 11.01 -1.52
C SER A 18 -7.81 10.08 -1.14
N ASP A 19 -8.44 9.42 -2.12
CA ASP A 19 -9.52 8.47 -1.85
C ASP A 19 -9.03 7.34 -0.95
N LEU A 20 -7.92 6.73 -1.30
CA LEU A 20 -7.37 5.62 -0.52
C LEU A 20 -6.98 6.07 0.88
N GLY A 21 -6.36 7.25 0.98
CA GLY A 21 -6.00 7.81 2.29
C GLY A 21 -7.21 7.94 3.20
N LYS A 22 -8.32 8.47 2.69
CA LYS A 22 -9.55 8.61 3.45
C LYS A 22 -10.11 7.27 3.88
N LEU A 23 -10.07 6.28 3.00
CA LEU A 23 -10.62 4.94 3.30
C LEU A 23 -9.85 4.24 4.42
N VAL A 24 -8.55 4.44 4.49
CA VAL A 24 -7.72 3.77 5.49
C VAL A 24 -7.28 4.69 6.64
N GLY A 25 -7.75 5.94 6.63
CA GLY A 25 -7.54 6.85 7.77
C GLY A 25 -6.18 7.53 7.82
N VAL A 26 -5.55 7.77 6.67
CA VAL A 26 -4.28 8.50 6.59
C VAL A 26 -4.35 9.59 5.53
N THR A 27 -3.32 10.43 5.46
CA THR A 27 -3.26 11.50 4.47
C THR A 27 -2.86 10.96 3.09
N ARG A 28 -3.17 11.74 2.05
CA ARG A 28 -2.71 11.48 0.69
C ARG A 28 -1.18 11.34 0.65
N GLN A 29 -0.48 12.19 1.40
CA GLN A 29 0.98 12.18 1.43
C GLN A 29 1.52 10.86 1.98
N THR A 30 0.88 10.30 3.01
CA THR A 30 1.26 9.01 3.56
C THR A 30 1.14 7.92 2.51
N ILE A 31 0.03 7.92 1.74
CA ILE A 31 -0.15 6.95 0.65
C ILE A 31 0.98 7.11 -0.38
N ALA A 32 1.30 8.35 -0.76
CA ALA A 32 2.38 8.59 -1.72
C ALA A 32 3.72 8.04 -1.24
N PHE A 33 4.05 8.23 0.04
CA PHE A 33 5.29 7.70 0.63
C PHE A 33 5.31 6.18 0.66
N ILE A 34 4.17 5.55 0.96
CA ILE A 34 4.07 4.09 0.93
C ILE A 34 4.33 3.59 -0.50
N GLU A 35 3.71 4.21 -1.50
CA GLU A 35 3.86 3.80 -2.90
C GLU A 35 5.31 3.89 -3.37
N LYS A 36 6.05 4.86 -2.88
CA LYS A 36 7.47 5.04 -3.22
C LYS A 36 8.40 4.11 -2.44
N GLY A 37 7.90 3.40 -1.45
CA GLY A 37 8.72 2.57 -0.59
C GLY A 37 9.46 3.37 0.48
N GLU A 38 9.07 4.62 0.71
CA GLU A 38 9.71 5.50 1.69
C GLU A 38 9.09 5.42 3.07
N PHE A 39 7.98 4.72 3.22
CA PHE A 39 7.30 4.56 4.49
C PHE A 39 6.68 3.17 4.55
N SER A 40 7.03 2.41 5.58
CA SER A 40 6.47 1.07 5.80
C SER A 40 5.24 1.21 6.69
N PRO A 41 4.06 0.78 6.23
CA PRO A 41 2.85 0.91 7.03
C PRO A 41 2.89 -0.02 8.24
N SER A 42 2.19 0.40 9.32
CA SER A 42 1.94 -0.48 10.44
C SER A 42 1.12 -1.69 9.98
N ILE A 43 1.10 -2.73 10.79
CA ILE A 43 0.28 -3.91 10.51
C ILE A 43 -1.20 -3.52 10.36
N THR A 44 -1.69 -2.64 11.25
CA THR A 44 -3.08 -2.19 11.18
C THR A 44 -3.38 -1.51 9.86
N LEU A 45 -2.50 -0.60 9.44
CA LEU A 45 -2.69 0.12 8.18
C LEU A 45 -2.58 -0.84 6.99
N ALA A 46 -1.62 -1.77 7.03
CA ALA A 46 -1.44 -2.75 5.97
C ALA A 46 -2.70 -3.63 5.79
N LEU A 47 -3.32 -4.05 6.88
CA LEU A 47 -4.56 -4.84 6.83
C LEU A 47 -5.73 -4.03 6.28
N LYS A 48 -5.80 -2.74 6.62
CA LYS A 48 -6.82 -1.85 6.06
C LYS A 48 -6.62 -1.68 4.56
N LEU A 49 -5.37 -1.53 4.11
CA LEU A 49 -5.06 -1.46 2.68
C LEU A 49 -5.48 -2.75 1.97
N SER A 50 -5.19 -3.90 2.56
CA SER A 50 -5.59 -5.19 2.00
C SER A 50 -7.10 -5.26 1.78
N LYS A 51 -7.87 -4.82 2.78
CA LYS A 51 -9.32 -4.82 2.70
C LYS A 51 -9.82 -3.90 1.57
N GLU A 52 -9.32 -2.68 1.50
CA GLU A 52 -9.79 -1.70 0.52
C GLU A 52 -9.31 -2.01 -0.89
N LEU A 53 -8.12 -2.55 -1.03
CA LEU A 53 -7.58 -2.92 -2.34
C LEU A 53 -8.03 -4.30 -2.81
N LYS A 54 -8.70 -5.06 -1.95
CA LYS A 54 -9.30 -6.37 -2.26
C LYS A 54 -8.26 -7.40 -2.71
N GLU A 55 -7.12 -7.39 -2.06
CA GLU A 55 -6.03 -8.33 -2.31
C GLU A 55 -5.44 -8.81 -1.00
N PRO A 56 -4.96 -10.06 -0.93
CA PRO A 56 -4.25 -10.53 0.24
C PRO A 56 -3.01 -9.69 0.49
N LEU A 57 -2.64 -9.55 1.75
CA LEU A 57 -1.51 -8.71 2.15
C LEU A 57 -0.22 -9.05 1.40
N GLU A 58 0.06 -10.34 1.23
CA GLU A 58 1.27 -10.81 0.57
C GLU A 58 1.27 -10.58 -0.95
N GLN A 59 0.14 -10.19 -1.52
CA GLN A 59 0.06 -9.76 -2.91
C GLN A 59 0.26 -8.25 -3.05
N ILE A 60 0.22 -7.52 -1.94
CA ILE A 60 0.40 -6.07 -1.93
C ILE A 60 1.82 -5.71 -1.53
N PHE A 61 2.36 -6.39 -0.51
CA PHE A 61 3.69 -6.12 0.03
C PHE A 61 4.51 -7.40 0.06
N TRP A 62 5.80 -7.30 -0.27
CA TRP A 62 6.72 -8.42 -0.18
C TRP A 62 8.13 -7.91 0.05
N LEU A 63 8.99 -8.80 0.52
CA LEU A 63 10.40 -8.49 0.71
C LEU A 63 11.16 -8.87 -0.55
N GLU A 64 11.98 -7.95 -1.05
CA GLU A 64 12.89 -8.27 -2.12
C GLU A 64 14.03 -9.10 -1.54
N GLU A 65 14.22 -10.31 -2.06
CA GLU A 65 15.27 -11.19 -1.60
C GLU A 65 16.60 -10.76 -2.17
N GLU A 66 17.63 -10.78 -1.32
CA GLU A 66 18.98 -10.55 -1.77
C GLU A 66 19.59 -11.88 -2.20
N ILE A 67 20.23 -11.88 -3.38
CA ILE A 67 20.97 -13.03 -3.85
C ILE A 67 22.35 -12.94 -3.21
N ARG A 68 22.75 -14.00 -2.50
CA ARG A 68 24.05 -14.08 -1.83
C ARG A 68 24.99 -14.99 -2.59
#